data_780850bcc027d283bc30828cd0f63ccd
#
_entry.id   780850bcc027d283bc30828cd0f63ccd
#
_cell.length_a   1.000
_cell.length_b   1.000
_cell.length_c   1.000
_cell.angle_alpha   90.00
_cell.angle_beta   90.00
_cell.angle_gamma   90.00
#
_symmetry.space_group_name_H-M   'P 1'
#
loop_
_entity.id
_entity.type
_entity.pdbx_description
1 polymer ?
#
loop_
_entity_poly.entity_id
_entity_poly.type
_entity_poly.pdbx_seq_one_letter_code
_entity_poly.pdbx_strand_id
1 'polypeptide(L)'
;MTADEHGVAPDVWDDYPFLRLVKLSSDVLPTHKTVAIVDGRHGGVSIGRDKAFTPRLRLPSMEVSKHHANLFSTSRAPIRFSIADTGSMHGTYVRRRASTSYERLSPPKHASRPWTLEHLDVVRIGVQSTEFEVHLHDKEACDRCAVGLDGQNELSLAPT
;
A
#
# COMPACT_ATOMS: atom_id res chain seq x y z
N MET A 1 7.24 -10.16 -32.75
CA MET A 1 7.60 -10.22 -32.27
C MET A 1 7.72 -10.41 -31.94
N THR A 2 7.56 -10.54 -31.78
CA THR A 2 7.83 -10.77 -31.31
C THR A 2 7.50 -10.92 -30.76
N ALA A 3 7.23 -11.15 -30.51
CA ALA A 3 7.22 -11.33 -29.93
C ALA A 3 7.10 -11.61 -29.65
N ASP A 4 7.06 -11.78 -29.64
CA ASP A 4 7.30 -12.06 -29.39
C ASP A 4 7.25 -12.42 -29.22
N GLU A 5 7.31 -12.51 -29.55
CA GLU A 5 7.44 -12.77 -29.29
C GLU A 5 7.25 -13.00 -28.81
N HIS A 6 7.16 -13.38 -28.56
CA HIS A 6 6.98 -13.51 -27.77
C HIS A 6 6.21 -13.46 -27.19
N GLY A 7 6.14 -13.79 -27.14
CA GLY A 7 4.92 -13.73 -26.84
C GLY A 7 4.36 -13.42 -25.60
N VAL A 8 4.69 -13.92 -24.80
CA VAL A 8 4.10 -13.60 -23.60
C VAL A 8 4.09 -12.20 -23.37
N ALA A 9 3.15 -11.78 -22.77
CA ALA A 9 2.99 -10.44 -22.43
C ALA A 9 3.40 -10.19 -20.99
N PRO A 10 4.59 -10.50 -20.56
CA PRO A 10 5.00 -10.02 -19.27
C PRO A 10 5.00 -8.52 -19.26
N ASP A 11 5.21 -7.94 -20.40
CA ASP A 11 5.27 -6.50 -20.54
C ASP A 11 3.96 -5.80 -20.20
N VAL A 12 2.86 -6.52 -20.22
CA VAL A 12 1.58 -5.95 -19.81
C VAL A 12 1.63 -5.44 -18.38
N TRP A 13 2.32 -6.17 -17.52
CA TRP A 13 2.42 -5.76 -16.12
C TRP A 13 3.42 -4.62 -15.94
N ASP A 14 4.44 -4.57 -16.77
CA ASP A 14 5.42 -3.50 -16.71
C ASP A 14 4.83 -2.16 -17.13
N ASP A 15 3.78 -2.18 -17.96
CA ASP A 15 3.10 -0.96 -18.40
C ASP A 15 2.06 -0.48 -17.39
N TYR A 16 1.76 -1.26 -16.38
CA TYR A 16 0.77 -0.87 -15.40
C TYR A 16 1.40 0.06 -14.37
N PRO A 17 0.67 1.10 -13.96
CA PRO A 17 1.13 1.91 -12.86
C PRO A 17 1.19 1.07 -11.60
N PHE A 18 2.09 1.41 -10.74
CA PHE A 18 2.18 0.78 -9.43
C PHE A 18 2.17 1.85 -8.35
N LEU A 19 1.73 1.41 -7.18
CA LEU A 19 1.69 2.27 -6.02
C LEU A 19 2.87 1.93 -5.13
N ARG A 20 3.56 2.95 -4.65
CA ARG A 20 4.59 2.78 -3.64
C ARG A 20 4.14 3.46 -2.37
N LEU A 21 4.35 2.78 -1.26
CA LEU A 21 4.09 3.33 0.07
C LEU A 21 5.42 3.67 0.67
N VAL A 22 5.67 4.96 0.89
CA VAL A 22 6.90 5.44 1.51
C VAL A 22 6.63 5.63 2.99
N LYS A 23 7.35 4.89 3.82
CA LYS A 23 7.16 4.96 5.26
C LYS A 23 7.62 6.33 5.78
N LEU A 24 6.72 7.05 6.42
CA LEU A 24 7.04 8.31 7.10
C LEU A 24 7.39 8.06 8.56
N SER A 25 6.67 7.16 9.21
CA SER A 25 6.93 6.79 10.60
C SER A 25 6.34 5.41 10.87
N SER A 26 6.91 4.70 11.81
CA SER A 26 6.37 3.41 12.27
C SER A 26 6.96 3.03 13.61
N ASP A 27 6.12 2.46 14.48
CA ASP A 27 6.57 1.93 15.77
C ASP A 27 7.04 0.48 15.68
N VAL A 28 6.82 -0.18 14.52
CA VAL A 28 7.05 -1.63 14.41
C VAL A 28 7.85 -2.04 13.18
N LEU A 29 8.00 -1.18 12.18
CA LEU A 29 8.76 -1.54 10.99
C LEU A 29 10.24 -1.14 11.16
N PRO A 30 11.17 -1.94 10.61
CA PRO A 30 12.59 -1.61 10.70
C PRO A 30 12.90 -0.26 10.07
N THR A 31 13.82 0.47 10.68
CA THR A 31 14.16 1.82 10.23
C THR A 31 14.65 1.86 8.79
N HIS A 32 15.43 0.86 8.38
CA HIS A 32 15.99 0.83 7.04
C HIS A 32 15.03 0.34 5.95
N LYS A 33 13.87 -0.21 6.33
CA LYS A 33 12.84 -0.63 5.39
C LYS A 33 11.88 0.52 5.17
N THR A 34 11.93 1.14 4.01
CA THR A 34 11.26 2.42 3.78
C THR A 34 10.21 2.42 2.69
N VAL A 35 10.20 1.44 1.79
CA VAL A 35 9.30 1.46 0.63
C VAL A 35 8.64 0.10 0.44
N ALA A 36 7.31 0.09 0.29
CA ALA A 36 6.56 -1.07 -0.14
C ALA A 36 6.04 -0.82 -1.57
N ILE A 37 6.20 -1.80 -2.45
CA ILE A 37 5.74 -1.69 -3.83
C ILE A 37 4.52 -2.57 -4.01
N VAL A 38 3.41 -1.96 -4.45
CA VAL A 38 2.15 -2.65 -4.73
C VAL A 38 1.86 -2.44 -6.21
N ASP A 39 1.83 -3.51 -6.98
CA ASP A 39 1.52 -3.42 -8.41
C ASP A 39 0.21 -4.15 -8.73
N GLY A 40 -0.22 -4.05 -9.99
CA GLY A 40 -1.49 -4.62 -10.41
C GLY A 40 -1.56 -6.15 -10.30
N ARG A 41 -0.42 -6.82 -10.18
CA ARG A 41 -0.39 -8.28 -10.06
C ARG A 41 -0.79 -8.77 -8.67
N HIS A 42 -0.73 -7.89 -7.69
CA HIS A 42 -1.05 -8.28 -6.32
C HIS A 42 -2.54 -8.56 -6.12
N GLY A 43 -3.42 -7.99 -6.93
CA GLY A 43 -4.86 -8.14 -6.75
C GLY A 43 -5.40 -7.49 -5.48
N GLY A 44 -4.68 -7.63 -4.40
CA GLY A 44 -4.99 -7.00 -3.12
C GLY A 44 -3.92 -7.32 -2.10
N VAL A 45 -3.66 -6.39 -1.21
CA VAL A 45 -2.69 -6.54 -0.13
C VAL A 45 -3.40 -6.30 1.19
N SER A 46 -3.30 -7.26 2.11
CA SER A 46 -3.85 -7.13 3.45
C SER A 46 -2.89 -6.34 4.33
N ILE A 47 -3.42 -5.40 5.09
CA ILE A 47 -2.65 -4.65 6.09
C ILE A 47 -3.19 -5.05 7.45
N GLY A 48 -2.32 -5.51 8.33
CA GLY A 48 -2.76 -5.93 9.64
C GLY A 48 -1.67 -6.59 10.47
N ARG A 49 -2.06 -7.04 11.64
CA ARG A 49 -1.14 -7.64 12.60
C ARG A 49 -0.94 -9.14 12.36
N ASP A 50 -1.91 -9.79 11.70
CA ASP A 50 -1.91 -11.25 11.51
C ASP A 50 -1.01 -11.65 10.34
N LYS A 51 -0.43 -12.85 10.43
CA LYS A 51 0.37 -13.46 9.38
C LYS A 51 -0.45 -14.30 8.41
N ALA A 52 -1.75 -14.46 8.65
CA ALA A 52 -2.57 -15.40 7.89
C ALA A 52 -2.87 -14.96 6.46
N PHE A 53 -2.85 -13.67 6.19
CA PHE A 53 -3.22 -13.14 4.88
C PHE A 53 -1.99 -12.89 4.02
N THR A 54 -2.07 -13.22 2.73
CA THR A 54 -0.98 -13.00 1.78
C THR A 54 -1.54 -12.59 0.43
N PRO A 55 -0.91 -11.64 -0.30
CA PRO A 55 0.22 -10.84 0.17
C PRO A 55 -0.19 -9.89 1.29
N ARG A 56 0.76 -9.52 2.11
CA ARG A 56 0.44 -8.72 3.29
C ARG A 56 1.51 -7.70 3.61
N LEU A 57 1.06 -6.61 4.22
CA LEU A 57 1.93 -5.66 4.91
C LEU A 57 1.64 -5.85 6.41
N ARG A 58 2.53 -6.54 7.09
CA ARG A 58 2.32 -6.89 8.49
C ARG A 58 2.82 -5.78 9.41
N LEU A 59 1.93 -5.33 10.29
CA LEU A 59 2.24 -4.29 11.27
C LEU A 59 1.92 -4.85 12.68
N PRO A 60 2.91 -5.43 13.37
CA PRO A 60 2.68 -6.09 14.65
C PRO A 60 2.58 -5.10 15.81
N SER A 61 1.66 -4.15 15.71
CA SER A 61 1.39 -3.14 16.71
C SER A 61 0.06 -3.42 17.39
N MET A 62 -0.05 -3.08 18.66
CA MET A 62 -1.30 -3.25 19.41
C MET A 62 -2.42 -2.36 18.89
N GLU A 63 -2.10 -1.29 18.21
CA GLU A 63 -3.12 -0.42 17.59
C GLU A 63 -3.63 -0.97 16.26
N VAL A 64 -3.04 -2.03 15.76
CA VAL A 64 -3.39 -2.58 14.47
C VAL A 64 -4.19 -3.85 14.67
N SER A 65 -5.37 -3.91 14.07
CA SER A 65 -6.21 -5.10 14.13
C SER A 65 -5.57 -6.24 13.34
N LYS A 66 -5.94 -7.47 13.66
CA LYS A 66 -5.38 -8.64 12.97
C LYS A 66 -5.54 -8.50 11.47
N HIS A 67 -6.73 -8.16 11.01
CA HIS A 67 -7.00 -7.78 9.64
C HIS A 67 -7.56 -6.36 9.70
N HIS A 68 -6.75 -5.37 9.33
CA HIS A 68 -7.05 -3.98 9.61
C HIS A 68 -7.59 -3.24 8.38
N ALA A 69 -6.95 -3.43 7.24
CA ALA A 69 -7.33 -2.75 6.00
C ALA A 69 -6.92 -3.59 4.80
N ASN A 70 -7.53 -3.31 3.66
CA ASN A 70 -7.14 -3.88 2.38
C ASN A 70 -6.76 -2.78 1.42
N LEU A 71 -5.68 -3.02 0.70
CA LEU A 71 -5.21 -2.16 -0.38
C LEU A 71 -5.36 -2.94 -1.67
N PHE A 72 -6.02 -2.37 -2.66
CA PHE A 72 -6.31 -3.10 -3.90
C PHE A 72 -6.39 -2.15 -5.09
N SER A 73 -6.30 -2.73 -6.29
CA SER A 73 -6.39 -1.97 -7.53
C SER A 73 -7.58 -2.42 -8.34
N THR A 74 -8.06 -1.52 -9.21
CA THR A 74 -9.05 -1.91 -10.20
C THR A 74 -8.35 -2.71 -11.30
N SER A 75 -9.10 -3.59 -11.94
CA SER A 75 -8.59 -4.36 -13.08
C SER A 75 -8.81 -3.66 -14.42
N ARG A 76 -9.40 -2.48 -14.41
CA ARG A 76 -9.75 -1.74 -15.62
C ARG A 76 -8.88 -0.50 -15.77
N ALA A 77 -8.60 -0.14 -17.01
CA ALA A 77 -7.92 1.12 -17.29
C ALA A 77 -8.91 2.29 -17.18
N PRO A 78 -8.51 3.41 -16.54
CA PRO A 78 -7.23 3.58 -15.84
C PRO A 78 -7.19 2.79 -14.55
N ILE A 79 -6.02 2.26 -14.23
CA ILE A 79 -5.84 1.54 -12.98
C ILE A 79 -5.82 2.53 -11.84
N ARG A 80 -6.60 2.22 -10.82
CA ARG A 80 -6.68 3.03 -9.60
C ARG A 80 -6.45 2.15 -8.39
N PHE A 81 -5.85 2.72 -7.38
CA PHE A 81 -5.62 2.03 -6.11
C PHE A 81 -6.52 2.61 -5.05
N SER A 82 -7.06 1.73 -4.22
CA SER A 82 -7.97 2.11 -3.15
C SER A 82 -7.60 1.39 -1.86
N ILE A 83 -7.98 1.98 -0.75
CA ILE A 83 -7.84 1.36 0.56
C ILE A 83 -9.21 1.31 1.24
N ALA A 84 -9.48 0.23 1.96
CA ALA A 84 -10.70 0.08 2.74
C ALA A 84 -10.36 -0.46 4.12
N ASP A 85 -10.98 0.11 5.15
CA ASP A 85 -10.86 -0.42 6.50
C ASP A 85 -11.80 -1.62 6.62
N THR A 86 -11.35 -2.69 7.26
CA THR A 86 -12.12 -3.92 7.37
C THR A 86 -12.94 -4.01 8.65
N GLY A 87 -13.02 -2.93 9.40
CA GLY A 87 -13.72 -2.91 10.70
C GLY A 87 -12.76 -2.83 11.87
N SER A 88 -11.65 -2.11 11.69
CA SER A 88 -10.63 -2.00 12.73
C SER A 88 -11.13 -1.20 13.93
N MET A 89 -10.50 -1.43 15.08
CA MET A 89 -10.83 -0.70 16.29
C MET A 89 -10.25 0.71 16.27
N HIS A 90 -8.98 0.85 15.88
CA HIS A 90 -8.26 2.13 16.01
C HIS A 90 -8.23 2.93 14.71
N GLY A 91 -8.68 2.37 13.61
CA GLY A 91 -8.97 3.13 12.40
C GLY A 91 -7.87 3.15 11.36
N THR A 92 -8.31 3.44 10.16
CA THR A 92 -7.49 3.76 9.00
C THR A 92 -7.83 5.19 8.63
N TYR A 93 -6.81 6.01 8.41
CA TYR A 93 -6.97 7.44 8.18
C TYR A 93 -6.25 7.83 6.90
N VAL A 94 -6.83 8.77 6.17
CA VAL A 94 -6.19 9.31 4.96
C VAL A 94 -6.15 10.84 5.07
N ARG A 95 -5.01 11.42 4.73
CA ARG A 95 -4.85 12.86 4.63
C ARG A 95 -4.47 13.19 3.21
N ARG A 96 -5.25 14.04 2.57
CA ARG A 96 -4.96 14.47 1.21
C ARG A 96 -3.74 15.39 1.19
N ARG A 97 -3.05 15.42 0.06
CA ARG A 97 -1.83 16.18 -0.15
C ARG A 97 -1.94 17.65 0.31
N ALA A 98 -3.05 18.31 -0.03
CA ALA A 98 -3.23 19.73 0.26
C ALA A 98 -3.89 19.98 1.62
N SER A 99 -4.21 18.93 2.37
CA SER A 99 -4.91 19.03 3.65
C SER A 99 -3.95 18.84 4.81
N THR A 100 -4.27 19.43 5.95
CA THR A 100 -3.55 19.22 7.20
C THR A 100 -4.29 18.29 8.13
N SER A 101 -5.50 17.83 7.76
CA SER A 101 -6.31 16.97 8.62
C SER A 101 -6.51 15.60 8.03
N TYR A 102 -6.54 14.59 8.93
CA TYR A 102 -6.86 13.22 8.57
C TYR A 102 -8.35 12.99 8.61
N GLU A 103 -8.84 12.15 7.69
CA GLU A 103 -10.18 11.60 7.75
C GLU A 103 -10.10 10.14 8.12
N ARG A 104 -10.87 9.75 9.13
CA ARG A 104 -11.02 8.34 9.46
C ARG A 104 -12.00 7.72 8.48
N LEU A 105 -11.66 6.56 7.91
CA LEU A 105 -12.46 5.94 6.85
C LEU A 105 -13.79 5.39 7.36
N SER A 106 -13.83 4.91 8.62
CA SER A 106 -15.06 4.37 9.20
C SER A 106 -15.00 4.40 10.71
N PRO A 107 -16.16 4.38 11.40
CA PRO A 107 -16.20 4.28 12.85
C PRO A 107 -15.60 2.95 13.34
N PRO A 108 -15.24 2.86 14.63
CA PRO A 108 -14.69 1.61 15.18
C PRO A 108 -15.60 0.42 14.88
N LYS A 109 -14.99 -0.69 14.48
CA LYS A 109 -15.67 -1.96 14.20
C LYS A 109 -16.62 -1.93 13.00
N HIS A 110 -16.53 -0.89 12.17
CA HIS A 110 -17.32 -0.81 10.94
C HIS A 110 -16.40 -0.77 9.73
N ALA A 111 -16.68 -1.60 8.74
CA ALA A 111 -15.93 -1.58 7.50
C ALA A 111 -16.23 -0.31 6.72
N SER A 112 -15.24 0.22 6.03
CA SER A 112 -15.42 1.41 5.22
C SER A 112 -15.72 1.04 3.76
N ARG A 113 -16.21 2.03 3.01
CA ARG A 113 -16.19 1.96 1.57
C ARG A 113 -14.75 2.12 1.08
N PRO A 114 -14.45 1.64 -0.15
CA PRO A 114 -13.14 1.91 -0.73
C PRO A 114 -12.89 3.40 -0.86
N TRP A 115 -11.67 3.81 -0.52
CA TRP A 115 -11.22 5.19 -0.65
C TRP A 115 -10.12 5.22 -1.70
N THR A 116 -10.38 5.88 -2.82
CA THR A 116 -9.39 5.97 -3.90
C THR A 116 -8.21 6.83 -3.46
N LEU A 117 -7.01 6.27 -3.61
CA LEU A 117 -5.78 6.94 -3.24
C LEU A 117 -5.28 7.81 -4.37
N GLU A 118 -4.71 8.95 -4.01
CA GLU A 118 -4.10 9.89 -4.94
C GLU A 118 -2.63 10.08 -4.58
N HIS A 119 -1.86 10.53 -5.57
CA HIS A 119 -0.44 10.79 -5.37
C HIS A 119 -0.23 11.75 -4.21
N LEU A 120 0.67 11.38 -3.31
CA LEU A 120 1.05 12.13 -2.10
C LEU A 120 -0.02 12.18 -1.02
N ASP A 121 -1.06 11.34 -1.10
CA ASP A 121 -1.89 11.10 0.08
C ASP A 121 -1.02 10.47 1.17
N VAL A 122 -1.41 10.69 2.42
CA VAL A 122 -0.79 10.00 3.55
C VAL A 122 -1.82 9.07 4.17
N VAL A 123 -1.45 7.81 4.32
CA VAL A 123 -2.28 6.79 4.95
C VAL A 123 -1.72 6.50 6.34
N ARG A 124 -2.57 6.56 7.35
CA ARG A 124 -2.18 6.22 8.72
C ARG A 124 -2.97 5.03 9.19
N ILE A 125 -2.26 4.02 9.70
CA ILE A 125 -2.84 2.79 10.23
C ILE A 125 -2.75 2.86 11.74
N GLY A 126 -3.92 2.81 12.42
CA GLY A 126 -3.97 3.06 13.85
C GLY A 126 -3.79 4.54 14.16
N VAL A 127 -3.79 4.91 15.44
CA VAL A 127 -3.70 6.31 15.84
C VAL A 127 -2.26 6.81 15.74
N GLN A 128 -1.28 5.99 16.09
CA GLN A 128 0.12 6.38 16.11
C GLN A 128 1.09 5.32 15.59
N SER A 129 0.58 4.22 15.02
CA SER A 129 1.47 3.12 14.66
C SER A 129 2.31 3.42 13.42
N THR A 130 1.68 3.61 12.27
CA THR A 130 2.44 3.67 11.02
C THR A 130 1.79 4.63 10.06
N GLU A 131 2.63 5.47 9.41
CA GLU A 131 2.20 6.37 8.36
C GLU A 131 2.99 6.13 7.10
N PHE A 132 2.27 6.10 5.96
CA PHE A 132 2.86 5.96 4.65
C PHE A 132 2.42 7.11 3.75
N GLU A 133 3.34 7.61 2.94
CA GLU A 133 3.00 8.53 1.86
C GLU A 133 2.81 7.73 0.57
N VAL A 134 1.73 8.00 -0.12
CA VAL A 134 1.36 7.30 -1.37
C VAL A 134 2.09 7.93 -2.54
N HIS A 135 2.81 7.10 -3.30
CA HIS A 135 3.46 7.53 -4.53
C HIS A 135 2.88 6.73 -5.69
N LEU A 136 2.22 7.44 -6.61
CA LEU A 136 1.66 6.86 -7.81
C LEU A 136 2.46 7.36 -9.01
N HIS A 137 3.17 6.45 -9.65
CA HIS A 137 4.00 6.77 -10.82
C HIS A 137 3.65 5.82 -11.95
N ASP A 138 3.69 6.33 -13.17
CA ASP A 138 3.37 5.49 -14.33
C ASP A 138 4.51 4.56 -14.68
N LYS A 139 5.76 5.01 -14.61
CA LYS A 139 6.89 4.21 -15.06
C LYS A 139 8.07 4.23 -14.12
N GLU A 140 8.50 5.39 -13.67
CA GLU A 140 9.72 5.52 -12.90
C GLU A 140 9.44 6.04 -11.50
N ALA A 141 10.18 5.52 -10.54
CA ALA A 141 10.11 6.00 -9.17
C ALA A 141 10.85 7.33 -9.05
N CYS A 142 10.39 8.17 -8.14
CA CYS A 142 11.15 9.36 -7.75
C CYS A 142 12.19 8.97 -6.70
N ASP A 143 13.07 9.93 -6.34
CA ASP A 143 14.14 9.67 -5.39
C ASP A 143 13.62 9.19 -4.03
N ARG A 144 12.45 9.66 -3.62
CA ARG A 144 11.90 9.33 -2.31
C ARG A 144 11.30 7.93 -2.24
N CYS A 145 10.83 7.40 -3.36
CA CYS A 145 10.22 6.07 -3.38
C CYS A 145 11.04 5.04 -4.14
N ALA A 146 12.27 5.38 -4.49
CA ALA A 146 13.16 4.45 -5.17
C ALA A 146 13.60 3.33 -4.23
N VAL A 147 13.70 2.12 -4.79
CA VAL A 147 14.23 0.97 -4.08
C VAL A 147 15.66 0.76 -4.56
N GLY A 148 16.58 0.53 -3.62
CA GLY A 148 17.97 0.26 -3.96
C GLY A 148 18.12 -0.98 -4.82
N LEU A 149 19.23 -1.06 -5.57
CA LEU A 149 19.48 -2.18 -6.49
C LEU A 149 19.45 -3.54 -5.80
N ASP A 150 19.83 -3.58 -4.54
CA ASP A 150 19.83 -4.82 -3.75
C ASP A 150 18.52 -5.05 -3.00
N GLY A 151 17.57 -4.13 -3.10
CA GLY A 151 16.28 -4.25 -2.42
C GLY A 151 16.35 -4.12 -0.90
N GLN A 152 17.43 -3.61 -0.36
CA GLN A 152 17.58 -3.56 1.10
C GLN A 152 16.57 -2.67 1.81
N ASN A 153 16.08 -1.64 1.12
CA ASN A 153 15.10 -0.73 1.72
C ASN A 153 13.65 -1.12 1.38
N GLU A 154 13.45 -2.22 0.71
CA GLU A 154 12.10 -2.64 0.32
C GLU A 154 11.43 -3.45 1.44
N LEU A 155 10.18 -3.08 1.75
CA LEU A 155 9.32 -3.86 2.64
C LEU A 155 8.73 -5.02 1.85
N SER A 156 8.93 -6.22 2.34
CA SER A 156 8.41 -7.41 1.67
C SER A 156 6.90 -7.55 1.91
N LEU A 157 6.16 -7.83 0.85
CA LEU A 157 4.74 -8.18 0.92
C LEU A 157 4.52 -9.68 0.81
N ALA A 158 5.58 -10.43 0.57
CA ALA A 158 5.50 -11.88 0.49
C ALA A 158 5.47 -12.49 1.89
N PRO A 159 4.90 -13.68 2.05
CA PRO A 159 4.97 -14.38 3.33
C PRO A 159 6.42 -14.73 3.64
N THR A 160 6.79 -14.64 4.90
CA THR A 160 8.12 -15.05 5.36
C THR A 160 8.05 -16.39 6.05
#